data_dbe555d575096a9ad1a7395e8d93353a
#
_entry.id   dbe555d575096a9ad1a7395e8d93353a
#
_cell.length_a   1.000
_cell.length_b   1.000
_cell.length_c   1.000
_cell.angle_alpha   90.00
_cell.angle_beta   90.00
_cell.angle_gamma   90.00
#
_symmetry.space_group_name_H-M   'P 1'
#
loop_
_entity.id
_entity.type
_entity.pdbx_description
1 polymer ?
#
loop_
_entity_poly.entity_id
_entity_poly.type
_entity_poly.pdbx_seq_one_letter_code
_entity_poly.pdbx_strand_id
1 'polypeptide(L)'
;MAMSTPGYIGEHGLYKTREGDRKTPVGVFRFNRAFGIADDPGCAIPYVKVDEDMYWSSDSREGYHYNRLISRRDFPGLDLQNGVMEHLIDCTRQYQYCLNISYNEECTPGLGSAIFLHCLGPDNPFTAGCIAIPEDRMKFVMRRVTEDTVVVIDTYEKLSGGAELTDIPRL
;
A
#
# COMPACT_ATOMS: atom_id res chain seq x y z
N MET A 1 -2.10 -20.97 1.43
CA MET A 1 -2.22 -20.80 2.89
C MET A 1 -2.98 -19.51 3.12
N ALA A 2 -4.04 -19.51 3.93
CA ALA A 2 -4.75 -18.29 4.33
C ALA A 2 -4.15 -17.77 5.64
N MET A 3 -4.04 -16.44 5.76
CA MET A 3 -3.53 -15.77 6.96
C MET A 3 -4.38 -14.53 7.21
N SER A 4 -4.59 -14.17 8.45
CA SER A 4 -5.21 -12.89 8.80
C SER A 4 -4.37 -12.11 9.80
N THR A 5 -4.44 -10.80 9.71
CA THR A 5 -3.79 -9.88 10.66
C THR A 5 -4.65 -8.65 10.85
N PRO A 6 -4.80 -8.14 12.08
CA PRO A 6 -5.31 -6.79 12.25
C PRO A 6 -4.33 -5.80 11.64
N GLY A 7 -4.86 -4.77 11.00
CA GLY A 7 -4.09 -3.66 10.44
C GLY A 7 -4.68 -2.33 10.86
N TYR A 8 -3.83 -1.32 10.96
CA TYR A 8 -4.27 0.06 11.11
C TYR A 8 -4.68 0.58 9.74
N ILE A 9 -5.81 1.26 9.68
CA ILE A 9 -6.49 1.68 8.45
C ILE A 9 -6.59 3.20 8.35
N GLY A 10 -7.22 3.69 7.30
CA GLY A 10 -7.48 5.12 7.09
C GLY A 10 -8.18 5.78 8.28
N GLU A 11 -7.81 7.01 8.58
CA GLU A 11 -8.36 7.80 9.70
C GLU A 11 -9.89 7.87 9.70
N HIS A 12 -10.49 7.90 8.51
CA HIS A 12 -11.95 7.93 8.35
C HIS A 12 -12.58 6.53 8.13
N GLY A 13 -11.85 5.48 8.45
CA GLY A 13 -12.34 4.10 8.43
C GLY A 13 -12.26 3.43 7.05
N LEU A 14 -13.23 2.58 6.77
CA LEU A 14 -13.34 1.78 5.55
C LEU A 14 -14.20 2.47 4.47
N TYR A 15 -14.33 1.79 3.33
CA TYR A 15 -15.17 2.17 2.19
C TYR A 15 -14.68 3.41 1.45
N LYS A 16 -13.40 3.37 1.02
CA LYS A 16 -12.82 4.38 0.13
C LYS A 16 -13.60 4.50 -1.16
N THR A 17 -13.85 5.74 -1.59
CA THR A 17 -14.60 6.06 -2.82
C THR A 17 -13.93 7.13 -3.69
N ARG A 18 -12.98 7.89 -3.14
CA ARG A 18 -12.32 8.99 -3.86
C ARG A 18 -10.94 9.32 -3.30
N GLU A 19 -10.18 10.07 -4.08
CA GLU A 19 -8.90 10.63 -3.63
C GLU A 19 -9.11 11.53 -2.40
N GLY A 20 -8.19 11.46 -1.43
CA GLY A 20 -8.17 12.32 -0.25
C GLY A 20 -9.27 12.07 0.79
N ASP A 21 -10.11 11.02 0.64
CA ASP A 21 -11.17 10.71 1.61
C ASP A 21 -10.65 10.11 2.93
N ARG A 22 -9.38 9.76 3.01
CA ARG A 22 -8.69 9.15 4.15
C ARG A 22 -9.31 7.82 4.60
N LYS A 23 -9.92 7.10 3.67
CA LYS A 23 -10.54 5.79 3.89
C LYS A 23 -9.74 4.69 3.24
N THR A 24 -9.80 3.50 3.82
CA THR A 24 -9.24 2.28 3.25
C THR A 24 -10.31 1.57 2.38
N PRO A 25 -9.96 1.08 1.20
CA PRO A 25 -10.90 0.34 0.37
C PRO A 25 -11.27 -1.00 1.01
N VAL A 26 -12.50 -1.44 0.77
CA VAL A 26 -12.99 -2.78 1.10
C VAL A 26 -13.11 -3.57 -0.20
N GLY A 27 -12.69 -4.82 -0.18
CA GLY A 27 -12.78 -5.68 -1.35
C GLY A 27 -11.71 -6.76 -1.42
N VAL A 28 -11.61 -7.33 -2.61
CA VAL A 28 -10.65 -8.39 -2.96
C VAL A 28 -9.66 -7.80 -3.95
N PHE A 29 -8.39 -7.82 -3.61
CA PHE A 29 -7.31 -7.21 -4.38
C PHE A 29 -6.15 -8.17 -4.54
N ARG A 30 -5.13 -7.75 -5.31
CA ARG A 30 -3.83 -8.40 -5.43
C ARG A 30 -2.73 -7.43 -5.00
N PHE A 31 -1.52 -7.97 -4.83
CA PHE A 31 -0.32 -7.15 -4.72
C PHE A 31 0.36 -7.14 -6.09
N ASN A 32 0.47 -5.98 -6.70
CA ASN A 32 1.03 -5.84 -8.05
C ASN A 32 2.45 -5.25 -8.05
N ARG A 33 2.98 -4.83 -6.90
CA ARG A 33 4.34 -4.31 -6.77
C ARG A 33 4.83 -4.41 -5.33
N ALA A 34 6.08 -4.82 -5.16
CA ALA A 34 6.81 -4.74 -3.90
C ALA A 34 7.88 -3.65 -4.00
N PHE A 35 8.03 -2.85 -2.96
CA PHE A 35 9.06 -1.82 -2.89
C PHE A 35 9.40 -1.45 -1.44
N GLY A 36 10.47 -0.70 -1.23
CA GLY A 36 10.80 -0.18 0.10
C GLY A 36 12.16 0.49 0.15
N ILE A 37 12.39 1.23 1.24
CA ILE A 37 13.65 1.94 1.52
C ILE A 37 14.73 0.96 1.97
N ALA A 38 14.35 -0.08 2.72
CA ALA A 38 15.27 -1.12 3.16
C ALA A 38 15.68 -2.05 2.00
N ASP A 39 16.67 -2.88 2.23
CA ASP A 39 17.06 -3.94 1.30
C ASP A 39 15.95 -4.99 1.18
N ASP A 40 15.90 -5.68 0.04
CA ASP A 40 14.93 -6.75 -0.21
C ASP A 40 14.93 -7.77 0.94
N PRO A 41 13.80 -7.99 1.62
CA PRO A 41 13.70 -8.94 2.73
C PRO A 41 13.66 -10.41 2.27
N GLY A 42 13.90 -10.68 0.99
CA GLY A 42 13.67 -11.96 0.34
C GLY A 42 12.25 -12.06 -0.21
N CYS A 43 11.80 -11.03 -0.91
CA CYS A 43 10.47 -10.94 -1.50
C CYS A 43 10.30 -11.98 -2.61
N ALA A 44 9.15 -12.62 -2.66
CA ALA A 44 8.87 -13.65 -3.67
C ALA A 44 8.38 -13.06 -5.02
N ILE A 45 8.03 -11.77 -5.03
CA ILE A 45 7.74 -11.00 -6.25
C ILE A 45 8.83 -9.94 -6.46
N PRO A 46 9.00 -9.39 -7.68
CA PRO A 46 10.02 -8.39 -7.94
C PRO A 46 9.96 -7.21 -6.98
N TYR A 47 11.08 -6.89 -6.36
CA TYR A 47 11.24 -5.83 -5.38
C TYR A 47 11.96 -4.64 -5.97
N VAL A 48 11.44 -3.44 -5.71
CA VAL A 48 12.07 -2.17 -6.09
C VAL A 48 12.60 -1.48 -4.85
N LYS A 49 13.92 -1.33 -4.75
CA LYS A 49 14.53 -0.52 -3.69
C LYS A 49 14.31 0.94 -3.99
N VAL A 50 13.68 1.65 -3.06
CA VAL A 50 13.39 3.09 -3.18
C VAL A 50 14.67 3.89 -3.04
N ASP A 51 14.85 4.86 -3.90
CA ASP A 51 15.89 5.87 -3.86
C ASP A 51 15.31 7.30 -3.88
N GLU A 52 16.19 8.30 -3.84
CA GLU A 52 15.83 9.73 -3.77
C GLU A 52 15.14 10.30 -5.02
N ASP A 53 15.11 9.55 -6.12
CA ASP A 53 14.45 9.96 -7.36
C ASP A 53 13.05 9.37 -7.52
N MET A 54 12.58 8.55 -6.56
CA MET A 54 11.32 7.82 -6.68
C MET A 54 10.15 8.48 -5.98
N TYR A 55 9.06 8.58 -6.71
CA TYR A 55 7.80 9.17 -6.27
C TYR A 55 6.62 8.26 -6.60
N TRP A 56 5.56 8.35 -5.81
CA TRP A 56 4.25 7.84 -6.20
C TRP A 56 3.36 9.00 -6.61
N SER A 57 2.81 8.92 -7.83
CA SER A 57 2.00 10.01 -8.36
C SER A 57 0.55 9.91 -7.87
N SER A 58 0.09 10.95 -7.20
CA SER A 58 -1.32 11.20 -6.91
C SER A 58 -1.87 12.38 -7.71
N ASP A 59 -1.14 12.82 -8.72
CA ASP A 59 -1.51 13.94 -9.57
C ASP A 59 -2.37 13.45 -10.75
N SER A 60 -3.63 13.88 -10.77
CA SER A 60 -4.60 13.47 -11.79
C SER A 60 -4.51 14.25 -13.11
N ARG A 61 -3.59 15.22 -13.23
CA ARG A 61 -3.38 15.96 -14.48
C ARG A 61 -2.82 15.05 -15.55
N GLU A 62 -3.17 15.32 -16.80
CA GLU A 62 -2.64 14.60 -17.94
C GLU A 62 -1.10 14.65 -17.97
N GLY A 63 -0.46 13.51 -18.24
CA GLY A 63 1.00 13.38 -18.27
C GLY A 63 1.68 13.18 -16.92
N TYR A 64 0.95 13.22 -15.81
CA TYR A 64 1.50 13.04 -14.46
C TYR A 64 1.42 11.60 -13.92
N HIS A 65 1.01 10.64 -14.74
CA HIS A 65 1.03 9.19 -14.43
C HIS A 65 0.34 8.82 -13.12
N TYR A 66 -0.90 9.31 -12.94
CA TYR A 66 -1.71 9.09 -11.73
C TYR A 66 -1.69 7.62 -11.28
N ASN A 67 -1.56 7.43 -9.96
CA ASN A 67 -1.49 6.13 -9.28
C ASN A 67 -0.35 5.22 -9.81
N ARG A 68 0.82 5.79 -10.11
CA ARG A 68 2.01 5.06 -10.59
C ARG A 68 3.25 5.43 -9.80
N LEU A 69 4.14 4.44 -9.65
CA LEU A 69 5.53 4.67 -9.25
C LEU A 69 6.26 5.31 -10.43
N ILE A 70 6.89 6.44 -10.21
CA ILE A 70 7.68 7.15 -11.22
C ILE A 70 9.05 7.52 -10.67
N SER A 71 10.02 7.70 -11.58
CA SER A 71 11.35 8.20 -11.26
C SER A 71 11.57 9.56 -11.90
N ARG A 72 12.19 10.48 -11.19
CA ARG A 72 12.65 11.76 -11.73
C ARG A 72 13.55 11.58 -12.95
N ARG A 73 14.31 10.49 -12.99
CA ARG A 73 15.20 10.17 -14.12
C ARG A 73 14.44 9.92 -15.41
N ASP A 74 13.27 9.28 -15.32
CA ASP A 74 12.45 8.95 -16.48
C ASP A 74 11.60 10.15 -16.94
N PHE A 75 11.29 11.07 -16.02
CA PHE A 75 10.43 12.22 -16.27
C PHE A 75 11.06 13.54 -15.75
N PRO A 76 12.22 13.97 -16.30
CA PRO A 76 12.96 15.11 -15.76
C PRO A 76 12.24 16.45 -15.89
N GLY A 77 11.18 16.52 -16.70
CA GLY A 77 10.38 17.74 -16.89
C GLY A 77 9.13 17.85 -16.02
N LEU A 78 8.83 16.83 -15.20
CA LEU A 78 7.67 16.88 -14.32
C LEU A 78 7.95 17.68 -13.05
N ASP A 79 6.98 18.48 -12.64
CA ASP A 79 6.96 19.12 -11.33
C ASP A 79 6.59 18.08 -10.24
N LEU A 80 7.59 17.42 -9.69
CA LEU A 80 7.44 16.39 -8.66
C LEU A 80 7.32 16.94 -7.24
N GLN A 81 7.51 18.25 -7.06
CA GLN A 81 7.42 18.93 -5.75
C GLN A 81 6.13 19.74 -5.60
N ASN A 82 5.11 19.38 -6.34
CA ASN A 82 3.82 20.12 -6.40
C ASN A 82 2.87 19.84 -5.21
N GLY A 83 3.30 19.04 -4.22
CA GLY A 83 2.52 18.70 -3.02
C GLY A 83 1.48 17.58 -3.19
N VAL A 84 1.33 17.03 -4.42
CA VAL A 84 0.47 15.86 -4.70
C VAL A 84 1.27 14.63 -5.17
N MET A 85 2.58 14.78 -5.26
CA MET A 85 3.53 13.69 -5.50
C MET A 85 4.09 13.24 -4.16
N GLU A 86 3.99 11.96 -3.87
CA GLU A 86 4.55 11.41 -2.65
C GLU A 86 6.01 11.00 -2.88
N HIS A 87 6.96 11.73 -2.28
CA HIS A 87 8.37 11.39 -2.31
C HIS A 87 8.62 10.21 -1.37
N LEU A 88 8.80 9.02 -1.91
CA LEU A 88 8.75 7.78 -1.15
C LEU A 88 9.82 7.67 -0.06
N ILE A 89 11.01 8.22 -0.32
CA ILE A 89 12.14 8.16 0.62
C ILE A 89 11.89 8.96 1.90
N ASP A 90 10.98 9.95 1.88
CA ASP A 90 10.68 10.78 3.05
C ASP A 90 9.88 10.03 4.11
N CYS A 91 9.18 8.98 3.72
CA CYS A 91 8.42 8.11 4.63
C CYS A 91 9.30 7.03 5.28
N THR A 92 10.38 7.45 5.94
CA THR A 92 11.51 6.62 6.36
C THR A 92 11.16 5.43 7.25
N ARG A 93 10.06 5.49 8.00
CA ARG A 93 9.61 4.41 8.88
C ARG A 93 8.53 3.55 8.25
N GLN A 94 7.53 4.21 7.67
CA GLN A 94 6.38 3.54 7.08
C GLN A 94 6.76 2.74 5.84
N TYR A 95 7.66 3.27 5.02
CA TYR A 95 8.01 2.68 3.73
C TYR A 95 9.33 1.90 3.74
N GLN A 96 9.75 1.41 4.91
CA GLN A 96 10.84 0.41 4.96
C GLN A 96 10.50 -0.79 4.07
N TYR A 97 9.24 -1.23 4.10
CA TYR A 97 8.71 -2.32 3.30
C TYR A 97 7.28 -2.02 2.88
N CYS A 98 6.97 -2.13 1.60
CA CYS A 98 5.66 -1.83 1.03
C CYS A 98 5.24 -2.86 0.00
N LEU A 99 3.93 -3.11 -0.04
CA LEU A 99 3.25 -3.82 -1.12
C LEU A 99 2.12 -2.93 -1.64
N ASN A 100 2.14 -2.61 -2.93
CA ASN A 100 1.04 -1.89 -3.56
C ASN A 100 -0.15 -2.83 -3.75
N ILE A 101 -1.31 -2.38 -3.27
CA ILE A 101 -2.58 -3.06 -3.42
C ILE A 101 -3.21 -2.62 -4.75
N SER A 102 -3.80 -3.55 -5.51
CA SER A 102 -4.36 -3.31 -6.85
C SER A 102 -5.66 -2.49 -6.83
N TYR A 103 -5.84 -1.64 -5.81
CA TYR A 103 -6.94 -0.68 -5.79
C TYR A 103 -6.72 0.38 -6.87
N ASN A 104 -7.77 0.65 -7.66
CA ASN A 104 -7.71 1.58 -8.78
C ASN A 104 -6.53 1.31 -9.73
N GLU A 105 -6.32 0.06 -10.09
CA GLU A 105 -5.21 -0.37 -10.95
C GLU A 105 -5.30 0.24 -12.36
N GLU A 106 -6.52 0.53 -12.82
CA GLU A 106 -6.81 1.25 -14.07
C GLU A 106 -6.38 2.72 -14.03
N CYS A 107 -5.97 3.23 -12.86
CA CYS A 107 -5.53 4.60 -12.67
C CYS A 107 -6.58 5.66 -13.04
N THR A 108 -7.84 5.37 -12.77
CA THR A 108 -8.92 6.34 -12.98
C THR A 108 -8.73 7.55 -12.09
N PRO A 109 -8.56 8.77 -12.66
CA PRO A 109 -8.35 9.97 -11.88
C PRO A 109 -9.44 10.24 -10.84
N GLY A 110 -9.03 10.59 -9.63
CA GLY A 110 -9.95 10.95 -8.55
C GLY A 110 -10.55 9.78 -7.77
N LEU A 111 -10.40 8.53 -8.20
CA LEU A 111 -10.87 7.37 -7.43
C LEU A 111 -9.99 7.03 -6.22
N GLY A 112 -8.78 7.48 -6.21
CA GLY A 112 -7.80 7.24 -5.16
C GLY A 112 -6.52 6.62 -5.67
N SER A 113 -5.42 6.91 -5.01
CA SER A 113 -4.07 6.48 -5.35
C SER A 113 -3.30 6.04 -4.11
N ALA A 114 -2.13 5.46 -4.30
CA ALA A 114 -1.18 5.14 -3.23
C ALA A 114 -1.79 4.31 -2.08
N ILE A 115 -2.50 3.24 -2.41
CA ILE A 115 -3.03 2.32 -1.39
C ILE A 115 -2.05 1.16 -1.20
N PHE A 116 -1.32 1.21 -0.11
CA PHE A 116 -0.26 0.25 0.22
C PHE A 116 -0.59 -0.56 1.48
N LEU A 117 -0.05 -1.77 1.56
CA LEU A 117 0.27 -2.42 2.81
C LEU A 117 1.70 -2.04 3.17
N HIS A 118 1.94 -1.43 4.33
CA HIS A 118 3.25 -0.92 4.74
C HIS A 118 3.53 -1.09 6.23
N CYS A 119 4.74 -0.72 6.68
CA CYS A 119 5.12 -0.80 8.08
C CYS A 119 4.37 0.23 8.93
N LEU A 120 4.01 -0.15 10.15
CA LEU A 120 3.44 0.76 11.13
C LEU A 120 4.46 1.85 11.50
N GLY A 121 4.05 3.09 11.42
CA GLY A 121 4.84 4.23 11.89
C GLY A 121 4.77 4.38 13.42
N PRO A 122 5.73 5.12 14.03
CA PRO A 122 5.82 5.23 15.48
C PRO A 122 4.74 6.11 16.12
N ASP A 123 4.24 7.09 15.39
CA ASP A 123 3.55 8.23 16.01
C ASP A 123 2.06 8.32 15.68
N ASN A 124 1.58 7.52 14.73
CA ASN A 124 0.17 7.60 14.31
C ASN A 124 -0.40 6.21 14.01
N PRO A 125 -1.46 5.80 14.74
CA PRO A 125 -2.15 4.55 14.46
C PRO A 125 -3.07 4.60 13.22
N PHE A 126 -3.17 5.74 12.54
CA PHE A 126 -4.01 5.91 11.36
C PHE A 126 -3.17 6.16 10.12
N THR A 127 -3.76 5.87 8.97
CA THR A 127 -3.18 6.13 7.65
C THR A 127 -4.05 7.12 6.86
N ALA A 128 -3.59 7.52 5.68
CA ALA A 128 -4.42 8.29 4.74
C ALA A 128 -5.29 7.39 3.84
N GLY A 129 -5.31 6.07 4.11
CA GLY A 129 -6.07 5.08 3.34
C GLY A 129 -5.34 3.74 3.17
N CYS A 130 -4.04 3.71 3.39
CA CYS A 130 -3.23 2.49 3.42
C CYS A 130 -3.62 1.56 4.57
N ILE A 131 -3.01 0.38 4.60
CA ILE A 131 -3.05 -0.53 5.73
C ILE A 131 -1.64 -0.62 6.31
N ALA A 132 -1.49 -0.39 7.63
CA ALA A 132 -0.22 -0.50 8.32
C ALA A 132 -0.20 -1.70 9.27
N ILE A 133 0.88 -2.47 9.23
CA ILE A 133 1.12 -3.61 10.10
C ILE A 133 2.55 -3.54 10.68
N PRO A 134 2.85 -4.24 11.79
CA PRO A 134 4.21 -4.29 12.34
C PRO A 134 5.24 -4.77 11.29
N GLU A 135 6.46 -4.23 11.37
CA GLU A 135 7.52 -4.48 10.37
C GLU A 135 7.90 -5.96 10.24
N ASP A 136 7.95 -6.69 11.34
CA ASP A 136 8.23 -8.12 11.35
C ASP A 136 7.16 -8.93 10.58
N ARG A 137 5.90 -8.54 10.73
CA ARG A 137 4.77 -9.09 9.96
C ARG A 137 4.85 -8.70 8.50
N MET A 138 5.24 -7.47 8.21
CA MET A 138 5.44 -7.01 6.84
C MET A 138 6.48 -7.85 6.11
N LYS A 139 7.65 -8.07 6.73
CA LYS A 139 8.69 -8.98 6.21
C LYS A 139 8.18 -10.41 6.02
N PHE A 140 7.38 -10.91 6.95
CA PHE A 140 6.80 -12.24 6.84
C PHE A 140 5.86 -12.36 5.64
N VAL A 141 5.01 -11.37 5.40
CA VAL A 141 4.11 -11.32 4.26
C VAL A 141 4.90 -11.26 2.95
N MET A 142 5.85 -10.33 2.84
CA MET A 142 6.62 -10.12 1.60
C MET A 142 7.38 -11.35 1.13
N ARG A 143 7.90 -12.16 2.05
CA ARG A 143 8.56 -13.43 1.73
C ARG A 143 7.64 -14.53 1.20
N ARG A 144 6.32 -14.32 1.26
CA ARG A 144 5.31 -15.33 0.93
C ARG A 144 4.33 -14.90 -0.16
N VAL A 145 4.28 -13.61 -0.42
CA VAL A 145 3.42 -13.05 -1.47
C VAL A 145 3.92 -13.53 -2.83
N THR A 146 3.02 -14.11 -3.62
CA THR A 146 3.23 -14.48 -5.02
C THR A 146 2.28 -13.65 -5.91
N GLU A 147 2.44 -13.75 -7.22
CA GLU A 147 1.54 -13.09 -8.18
C GLU A 147 0.07 -13.54 -8.04
N ASP A 148 -0.15 -14.75 -7.53
CA ASP A 148 -1.50 -15.30 -7.29
C ASP A 148 -2.06 -14.93 -5.91
N THR A 149 -1.31 -14.23 -5.08
CA THR A 149 -1.76 -13.88 -3.73
C THR A 149 -2.91 -12.89 -3.79
N VAL A 150 -4.01 -13.26 -3.14
CA VAL A 150 -5.20 -12.43 -2.96
C VAL A 150 -5.16 -11.81 -1.58
N VAL A 151 -5.42 -10.52 -1.49
CA VAL A 151 -5.64 -9.79 -0.24
C VAL A 151 -7.10 -9.38 -0.14
N VAL A 152 -7.74 -9.75 0.95
CA VAL A 152 -9.12 -9.36 1.27
C VAL A 152 -9.09 -8.34 2.40
N ILE A 153 -9.71 -7.20 2.16
CA ILE A 153 -9.83 -6.12 3.14
C ILE A 153 -11.29 -5.94 3.47
N ASP A 154 -11.68 -6.20 4.71
CA ASP A 154 -13.05 -6.00 5.19
C ASP A 154 -13.07 -5.91 6.72
N THR A 155 -14.26 -5.75 7.30
CA THR A 155 -14.47 -5.83 8.73
C THR A 155 -14.23 -7.26 9.24
N TYR A 156 -13.90 -7.36 10.52
CA TYR A 156 -13.69 -8.65 11.18
C TYR A 156 -14.90 -9.58 11.01
N GLU A 157 -16.10 -9.05 11.22
CA GLU A 157 -17.35 -9.81 11.17
C GLU A 157 -17.57 -10.44 9.79
N LYS A 158 -17.23 -9.72 8.73
CA LYS A 158 -17.37 -10.23 7.37
C LYS A 158 -16.28 -11.23 7.00
N LEU A 159 -15.04 -10.97 7.43
CA LEU A 159 -13.91 -11.88 7.16
C LEU A 159 -14.06 -13.20 7.90
N SER A 160 -14.62 -13.19 9.11
CA SER A 160 -14.83 -14.39 9.92
C SER A 160 -16.00 -15.24 9.43
N GLY A 161 -16.92 -14.67 8.63
CA GLY A 161 -18.13 -15.38 8.16
C GLY A 161 -18.99 -15.92 9.30
N GLY A 162 -18.83 -15.38 10.53
CA GLY A 162 -19.41 -15.92 11.76
C GLY A 162 -18.63 -17.09 12.36
N ALA A 163 -17.53 -17.53 11.74
CA ALA A 163 -16.59 -18.45 12.35
C ALA A 163 -15.65 -17.69 13.30
N GLU A 164 -15.25 -18.31 14.39
CA GLU A 164 -14.24 -17.73 15.26
C GLU A 164 -12.91 -17.65 14.51
N LEU A 165 -12.19 -16.52 14.65
CA LEU A 165 -10.86 -16.30 14.03
C LEU A 165 -9.78 -17.30 14.48
N THR A 166 -10.11 -18.24 15.36
CA THR A 166 -9.25 -19.30 15.83
C THR A 166 -8.79 -20.24 14.72
N ASP A 167 -9.55 -20.33 13.61
CA ASP A 167 -9.28 -21.23 12.50
C ASP A 167 -8.41 -20.61 11.37
N ILE A 168 -8.15 -19.29 11.44
CA ILE A 168 -7.27 -18.62 10.49
C ILE A 168 -5.92 -18.33 11.17
N PRO A 169 -4.81 -18.87 10.66
CA PRO A 169 -3.49 -18.58 11.22
C PRO A 169 -3.24 -17.06 11.27
N ARG A 170 -2.92 -16.56 12.45
CA ARG A 170 -2.54 -15.15 12.63
C ARG A 170 -1.06 -14.99 12.39
N LEU A 171 -0.69 -13.90 11.75
CA LEU A 171 0.69 -13.46 11.59
C LEU A 171 1.25 -12.93 12.90
#